data_5cf04c1b1bb37dc37075229d3f3732f0
#
_entry.id   5cf04c1b1bb37dc37075229d3f3732f0
#
_cell.length_a   1.000
_cell.length_b   1.000
_cell.length_c   1.000
_cell.angle_alpha   90.00
_cell.angle_beta   90.00
_cell.angle_gamma   90.00
#
_symmetry.space_group_name_H-M   'P 1'
#
loop_
_entity.id
_entity.type
_entity.pdbx_description
1 polymer ?
#
loop_
_entity_poly.entity_id
_entity_poly.type
_entity_poly.pdbx_seq_one_letter_code
_entity_poly.pdbx_strand_id
1 'polypeptide(L)'
;MARVLTALVLIPLVILLLFSGLFWLISTAAAVVAVLACWEYLGLADASGARTPRWLVLAAVAALFAVNFFRPEMLLPAFSAFSFVLFCVVAFRSPLERVLVDTSTSIFGLLYIGLALVTVPLIWAQEHGPALLLLLFCVVWSGDVAALYVGRSLGRRKLAPRLSPNKTWEGSLASIGGSLIVTVLLILLAQWMQRHNLPGLSYDGSWLHWLLLAVVLNV
;
A
#
# COMPACT_ATOMS: atom_id res chain seq x y z
N MET A 1 21.68 10.69 -7.40
CA MET A 1 21.98 11.12 -6.01
C MET A 1 20.70 11.43 -5.23
N ALA A 2 19.77 12.27 -5.72
CA ALA A 2 18.55 12.60 -4.96
C ALA A 2 17.72 11.39 -4.48
N ARG A 3 17.51 10.38 -5.31
CA ARG A 3 16.71 9.18 -4.96
C ARG A 3 17.32 8.36 -3.81
N VAL A 4 18.66 8.24 -3.78
CA VAL A 4 19.36 7.53 -2.69
C VAL A 4 19.26 8.31 -1.38
N LEU A 5 19.39 9.64 -1.45
CA LEU A 5 19.27 10.51 -0.28
C LEU A 5 17.85 10.46 0.31
N THR A 6 16.83 10.48 -0.56
CA THR A 6 15.43 10.34 -0.13
C THR A 6 15.19 8.99 0.56
N ALA A 7 15.69 7.89 0.00
CA ALA A 7 15.57 6.56 0.61
C ALA A 7 16.30 6.47 1.96
N LEU A 8 17.49 7.06 2.08
CA LEU A 8 18.29 7.11 3.30
C LEU A 8 17.59 7.84 4.45
N VAL A 9 16.72 8.80 4.15
CA VAL A 9 15.93 9.53 5.14
C VAL A 9 14.59 8.83 5.41
N LEU A 10 13.90 8.39 4.36
CA LEU A 10 12.55 7.82 4.50
C LEU A 10 12.55 6.44 5.16
N ILE A 11 13.53 5.57 4.86
CA ILE A 11 13.57 4.23 5.45
C ILE A 11 13.71 4.28 6.98
N PRO A 12 14.69 4.99 7.58
CA PRO A 12 14.75 5.15 9.03
C PRO A 12 13.49 5.80 9.63
N LEU A 13 12.92 6.79 8.95
CA LEU A 13 11.70 7.45 9.40
C LEU A 13 10.52 6.48 9.47
N VAL A 14 10.33 5.63 8.45
CA VAL A 14 9.29 4.60 8.43
C VAL A 14 9.53 3.57 9.53
N ILE A 15 10.76 3.11 9.74
CA ILE A 15 11.10 2.17 10.81
C ILE A 15 10.78 2.79 12.18
N LEU A 16 11.19 4.03 12.44
CA LEU A 16 10.86 4.74 13.67
C LEU A 16 9.36 4.88 13.87
N LEU A 17 8.62 5.18 12.80
CA LEU A 17 7.17 5.29 12.83
C LEU A 17 6.52 3.94 13.19
N LEU A 18 6.96 2.84 12.58
CA LEU A 18 6.43 1.49 12.83
C LEU A 18 6.61 1.05 14.28
N PHE A 19 7.79 1.32 14.86
CA PHE A 19 8.14 0.90 16.21
C PHE A 19 7.93 1.99 17.27
N SER A 20 7.27 3.11 16.93
CA SER A 20 6.97 4.20 17.85
C SER A 20 6.04 3.83 19.01
N GLY A 21 5.25 2.76 18.87
CA GLY A 21 4.20 2.39 19.82
C GLY A 21 2.98 3.30 19.81
N LEU A 22 2.90 4.28 18.91
CA LEU A 22 1.85 5.32 18.88
C LEU A 22 0.87 5.07 17.72
N PHE A 23 -0.26 4.42 17.99
CA PHE A 23 -1.29 4.14 17.00
C PHE A 23 -1.79 5.38 16.25
N TRP A 24 -1.99 6.50 16.96
CA TRP A 24 -2.43 7.74 16.33
C TRP A 24 -1.43 8.27 15.30
N LEU A 25 -0.13 8.05 15.51
CA LEU A 25 0.93 8.54 14.62
C LEU A 25 0.95 7.74 13.31
N ILE A 26 0.90 6.41 13.38
CA ILE A 26 0.85 5.56 12.18
C ILE A 26 -0.47 5.77 11.41
N SER A 27 -1.59 5.90 12.12
CA SER A 27 -2.90 6.14 11.49
C SER A 27 -2.92 7.49 10.77
N THR A 28 -2.41 8.56 11.40
CA THR A 28 -2.34 9.89 10.79
C THR A 28 -1.37 9.91 9.59
N ALA A 29 -0.20 9.28 9.71
CA ALA A 29 0.75 9.20 8.61
C ALA A 29 0.15 8.46 7.40
N ALA A 30 -0.50 7.32 7.63
CA ALA A 30 -1.17 6.58 6.58
C ALA A 30 -2.33 7.37 5.95
N ALA A 31 -3.11 8.12 6.76
CA ALA A 31 -4.17 8.99 6.28
C ALA A 31 -3.64 10.11 5.36
N VAL A 32 -2.53 10.76 5.75
CA VAL A 32 -1.89 11.80 4.92
C VAL A 32 -1.44 11.21 3.59
N VAL A 33 -0.77 10.06 3.60
CA VAL A 33 -0.33 9.37 2.38
C VAL A 33 -1.54 9.00 1.51
N ALA A 34 -2.62 8.48 2.10
CA ALA A 34 -3.84 8.12 1.39
C ALA A 34 -4.51 9.34 0.71
N VAL A 35 -4.62 10.45 1.43
CA VAL A 35 -5.19 11.69 0.88
C VAL A 35 -4.34 12.24 -0.26
N LEU A 36 -3.01 12.25 -0.12
CA LEU A 36 -2.10 12.69 -1.18
C LEU A 36 -2.15 11.77 -2.40
N ALA A 37 -2.13 10.45 -2.21
CA ALA A 37 -2.25 9.49 -3.29
C ALA A 37 -3.61 9.59 -4.00
N CYS A 38 -4.69 9.78 -3.24
CA CYS A 38 -6.03 10.01 -3.80
C CYS A 38 -6.10 11.34 -4.57
N TRP A 39 -5.46 12.39 -4.09
CA TRP A 39 -5.36 13.67 -4.80
C TRP A 39 -4.70 13.51 -6.17
N GLU A 40 -3.59 12.77 -6.24
CA GLU A 40 -2.90 12.49 -7.49
C GLU A 40 -3.75 11.62 -8.43
N TYR A 41 -4.37 10.55 -7.90
CA TYR A 41 -5.28 9.70 -8.65
C TYR A 41 -6.43 10.50 -9.29
N LEU A 42 -7.07 11.39 -8.51
CA LEU A 42 -8.15 12.22 -9.02
C LEU A 42 -7.66 13.22 -10.08
N GLY A 43 -6.41 13.68 -10.00
CA GLY A 43 -5.79 14.47 -11.06
C GLY A 43 -5.62 13.69 -12.37
N LEU A 44 -5.20 12.43 -12.29
CA LEU A 44 -5.14 11.54 -13.46
C LEU A 44 -6.53 11.23 -14.03
N ALA A 45 -7.52 11.03 -13.15
CA ALA A 45 -8.92 10.82 -13.54
C ALA A 45 -9.48 12.03 -14.30
N ASP A 46 -9.25 13.24 -13.79
CA ASP A 46 -9.67 14.48 -14.45
C ASP A 46 -9.00 14.63 -15.83
N ALA A 47 -7.71 14.31 -15.94
CA ALA A 47 -6.97 14.32 -17.21
C ALA A 47 -7.52 13.30 -18.23
N SER A 48 -8.08 12.18 -17.75
CA SER A 48 -8.77 11.18 -18.60
C SER A 48 -10.21 11.55 -18.93
N GLY A 49 -10.68 12.71 -18.41
CA GLY A 49 -11.99 13.28 -18.69
C GLY A 49 -13.08 12.89 -17.69
N ALA A 50 -12.79 12.22 -16.58
CA ALA A 50 -13.77 11.99 -15.52
C ALA A 50 -14.04 13.29 -14.75
N ARG A 51 -15.28 13.45 -14.25
CA ARG A 51 -15.70 14.62 -13.46
C ARG A 51 -16.08 14.20 -12.05
N THR A 52 -15.05 13.95 -11.23
CA THR A 52 -15.24 13.44 -9.87
C THR A 52 -15.53 14.59 -8.88
N PRO A 53 -16.35 14.39 -7.85
CA PRO A 53 -16.51 15.34 -6.76
C PRO A 53 -15.28 15.30 -5.83
N ARG A 54 -14.16 15.84 -6.33
CA ARG A 54 -12.82 15.70 -5.78
C ARG A 54 -12.74 15.88 -4.26
N TRP A 55 -13.27 17.01 -3.76
CA TRP A 55 -13.23 17.30 -2.32
C TRP A 55 -14.03 16.32 -1.48
N LEU A 56 -15.14 15.82 -2.03
CA LEU A 56 -15.96 14.83 -1.33
C LEU A 56 -15.26 13.48 -1.26
N VAL A 57 -14.58 13.04 -2.34
CA VAL A 57 -13.79 11.80 -2.33
C VAL A 57 -12.65 11.89 -1.33
N LEU A 58 -11.90 13.01 -1.31
CA LEU A 58 -10.81 13.23 -0.35
C LEU A 58 -11.33 13.27 1.10
N ALA A 59 -12.45 13.92 1.34
CA ALA A 59 -13.08 13.93 2.65
C ALA A 59 -13.54 12.53 3.09
N ALA A 60 -14.10 11.73 2.16
CA ALA A 60 -14.49 10.35 2.42
C ALA A 60 -13.28 9.47 2.74
N VAL A 61 -12.15 9.62 2.01
CA VAL A 61 -10.89 8.93 2.31
C VAL A 61 -10.40 9.28 3.72
N ALA A 62 -10.31 10.57 4.06
CA ALA A 62 -9.90 11.00 5.40
C ALA A 62 -10.85 10.48 6.49
N ALA A 63 -12.16 10.49 6.22
CA ALA A 63 -13.18 10.00 7.13
C ALA A 63 -13.08 8.49 7.39
N LEU A 64 -12.66 7.66 6.41
CA LEU A 64 -12.40 6.24 6.63
C LEU A 64 -11.31 6.02 7.69
N PHE A 65 -10.25 6.82 7.70
CA PHE A 65 -9.21 6.74 8.73
C PHE A 65 -9.72 7.19 10.10
N ALA A 66 -10.55 8.23 10.14
CA ALA A 66 -11.19 8.65 11.40
C ALA A 66 -12.13 7.56 11.93
N VAL A 67 -12.94 6.93 11.05
CA VAL A 67 -13.79 5.80 11.43
C VAL A 67 -12.95 4.64 11.93
N ASN A 68 -11.88 4.27 11.22
CA ASN A 68 -10.98 3.20 11.67
C ASN A 68 -10.34 3.50 13.03
N PHE A 69 -10.04 4.77 13.30
CA PHE A 69 -9.42 5.17 14.57
C PHE A 69 -10.39 5.08 15.76
N PHE A 70 -11.63 5.54 15.58
CA PHE A 70 -12.61 5.62 16.68
C PHE A 70 -13.54 4.40 16.77
N ARG A 71 -13.87 3.78 15.62
CA ARG A 71 -14.87 2.72 15.49
C ARG A 71 -14.53 1.76 14.36
N PRO A 72 -13.44 0.97 14.48
CA PRO A 72 -12.96 0.09 13.42
C PRO A 72 -14.03 -0.90 12.91
N GLU A 73 -14.97 -1.30 13.77
CA GLU A 73 -16.10 -2.16 13.44
C GLU A 73 -17.08 -1.52 12.42
N MET A 74 -17.07 -0.20 12.33
CA MET A 74 -17.91 0.56 11.40
C MET A 74 -17.24 0.85 10.05
N LEU A 75 -16.06 0.33 9.80
CA LEU A 75 -15.30 0.66 8.58
C LEU A 75 -16.04 0.26 7.30
N LEU A 76 -16.55 -0.98 7.22
CA LEU A 76 -17.32 -1.44 6.06
C LEU A 76 -18.68 -0.74 5.90
N PRO A 77 -19.49 -0.55 6.96
CA PRO A 77 -20.68 0.28 6.89
C PRO A 77 -20.38 1.72 6.43
N ALA A 78 -19.32 2.35 6.94
CA ALA A 78 -18.93 3.70 6.54
C ALA A 78 -18.48 3.76 5.07
N PHE A 79 -17.67 2.80 4.60
CA PHE A 79 -17.31 2.69 3.20
C PHE A 79 -18.54 2.58 2.29
N SER A 80 -19.53 1.75 2.67
CA SER A 80 -20.78 1.59 1.93
C SER A 80 -21.59 2.89 1.90
N ALA A 81 -21.69 3.56 3.05
CA ALA A 81 -22.40 4.83 3.17
C ALA A 81 -21.74 5.94 2.32
N PHE A 82 -20.40 6.07 2.38
CA PHE A 82 -19.67 7.04 1.58
C PHE A 82 -19.78 6.75 0.08
N SER A 83 -19.71 5.47 -0.31
CA SER A 83 -19.92 5.06 -1.70
C SER A 83 -21.33 5.44 -2.20
N PHE A 84 -22.35 5.24 -1.38
CA PHE A 84 -23.71 5.63 -1.71
C PHE A 84 -23.89 7.15 -1.82
N VAL A 85 -23.30 7.91 -0.89
CA VAL A 85 -23.29 9.37 -0.94
C VAL A 85 -22.58 9.87 -2.20
N LEU A 86 -21.44 9.30 -2.56
CA LEU A 86 -20.71 9.63 -3.80
C LEU A 86 -21.58 9.37 -5.03
N PHE A 87 -22.24 8.21 -5.07
CA PHE A 87 -23.16 7.88 -6.15
C PHE A 87 -24.31 8.94 -6.27
N CYS A 88 -24.98 9.25 -5.16
CA CYS A 88 -26.06 10.24 -5.16
C CYS A 88 -25.56 11.61 -5.65
N VAL A 89 -24.42 12.09 -5.13
CA VAL A 89 -23.89 13.40 -5.53
C VAL A 89 -23.53 13.43 -7.02
N VAL A 90 -22.92 12.37 -7.54
CA VAL A 90 -22.58 12.27 -8.96
C VAL A 90 -23.86 12.18 -9.81
N ALA A 91 -24.85 11.37 -9.40
CA ALA A 91 -26.10 11.21 -10.12
C ALA A 91 -26.87 12.53 -10.30
N PHE A 92 -26.79 13.44 -9.31
CA PHE A 92 -27.43 14.76 -9.40
C PHE A 92 -26.57 15.82 -10.09
N ARG A 93 -25.28 15.62 -10.27
CA ARG A 93 -24.36 16.62 -10.82
C ARG A 93 -23.86 16.31 -12.23
N SER A 94 -23.74 15.04 -12.59
CA SER A 94 -23.22 14.63 -13.89
C SER A 94 -24.36 14.39 -14.89
N PRO A 95 -24.13 14.65 -16.19
CA PRO A 95 -25.04 14.20 -17.27
C PRO A 95 -25.20 12.66 -17.20
N LEU A 96 -26.39 12.17 -17.58
CA LEU A 96 -26.77 10.76 -17.44
C LEU A 96 -25.75 9.80 -18.07
N GLU A 97 -25.20 10.18 -19.24
CA GLU A 97 -24.20 9.39 -19.97
C GLU A 97 -22.87 9.24 -19.21
N ARG A 98 -22.62 10.08 -18.23
CA ARG A 98 -21.35 10.12 -17.48
C ARG A 98 -21.49 9.61 -16.05
N VAL A 99 -22.72 9.49 -15.53
CA VAL A 99 -22.94 9.08 -14.13
C VAL A 99 -22.17 7.81 -13.77
N LEU A 100 -22.20 6.80 -14.65
CA LEU A 100 -21.51 5.53 -14.38
C LEU A 100 -20.00 5.71 -14.31
N VAL A 101 -19.39 6.43 -15.24
CA VAL A 101 -17.93 6.65 -15.29
C VAL A 101 -17.47 7.48 -14.11
N ASP A 102 -18.15 8.62 -13.85
CA ASP A 102 -17.78 9.53 -12.77
C ASP A 102 -17.97 8.88 -11.39
N THR A 103 -19.04 8.06 -11.20
CA THR A 103 -19.27 7.31 -9.97
C THR A 103 -18.24 6.22 -9.77
N SER A 104 -18.01 5.37 -10.80
CA SER A 104 -17.05 4.25 -10.69
C SER A 104 -15.65 4.78 -10.40
N THR A 105 -15.23 5.88 -11.03
CA THR A 105 -13.94 6.52 -10.79
C THR A 105 -13.85 7.03 -9.35
N SER A 106 -14.91 7.67 -8.83
CA SER A 106 -14.93 8.18 -7.45
C SER A 106 -14.86 7.06 -6.42
N ILE A 107 -15.67 6.01 -6.59
CA ILE A 107 -15.69 4.85 -5.70
C ILE A 107 -14.39 4.04 -5.80
N PHE A 108 -13.81 3.93 -6.99
CA PHE A 108 -12.51 3.25 -7.17
C PHE A 108 -11.40 3.97 -6.41
N GLY A 109 -11.37 5.30 -6.40
CA GLY A 109 -10.43 6.07 -5.56
C GLY A 109 -10.61 5.78 -4.07
N LEU A 110 -11.87 5.74 -3.59
CA LEU A 110 -12.17 5.40 -2.20
C LEU A 110 -11.78 3.95 -1.85
N LEU A 111 -12.02 2.99 -2.75
CA LEU A 111 -11.71 1.58 -2.57
C LEU A 111 -10.20 1.32 -2.68
N TYR A 112 -9.60 1.69 -3.82
CA TYR A 112 -8.24 1.31 -4.19
C TYR A 112 -7.18 2.05 -3.38
N ILE A 113 -7.49 3.28 -2.95
CA ILE A 113 -6.56 4.09 -2.16
C ILE A 113 -7.03 4.17 -0.70
N GLY A 114 -8.25 4.62 -0.47
CA GLY A 114 -8.76 4.84 0.88
C GLY A 114 -8.81 3.55 1.68
N LEU A 115 -9.60 2.57 1.24
CA LEU A 115 -9.79 1.31 1.96
C LEU A 115 -8.51 0.45 1.96
N ALA A 116 -7.73 0.45 0.85
CA ALA A 116 -6.47 -0.29 0.81
C ALA A 116 -5.45 0.26 1.82
N LEU A 117 -5.27 1.58 1.94
CA LEU A 117 -4.29 2.16 2.86
C LEU A 117 -4.75 2.17 4.33
N VAL A 118 -6.06 2.08 4.61
CA VAL A 118 -6.57 1.86 5.98
C VAL A 118 -6.11 0.50 6.53
N THR A 119 -5.77 -0.48 5.68
CA THR A 119 -5.21 -1.76 6.14
C THR A 119 -3.89 -1.58 6.88
N VAL A 120 -3.11 -0.52 6.63
CA VAL A 120 -1.84 -0.26 7.31
C VAL A 120 -2.04 -0.10 8.83
N PRO A 121 -2.85 0.83 9.35
CA PRO A 121 -3.12 0.89 10.79
C PRO A 121 -3.86 -0.34 11.33
N LEU A 122 -4.68 -1.03 10.52
CA LEU A 122 -5.33 -2.29 10.93
C LEU A 122 -4.31 -3.40 11.17
N ILE A 123 -3.34 -3.58 10.26
CA ILE A 123 -2.25 -4.55 10.44
C ILE A 123 -1.40 -4.15 11.63
N TRP A 124 -1.07 -2.85 11.77
CA TRP A 124 -0.26 -2.36 12.87
C TRP A 124 -0.86 -2.66 14.25
N ALA A 125 -2.19 -2.62 14.36
CA ALA A 125 -2.92 -2.92 15.59
C ALA A 125 -2.99 -4.42 15.95
N GLN A 126 -2.54 -5.32 15.06
CA GLN A 126 -2.48 -6.75 15.33
C GLN A 126 -1.30 -7.10 16.23
N GLU A 127 -1.35 -8.28 16.85
CA GLU A 127 -0.19 -8.86 17.51
C GLU A 127 1.00 -8.91 16.54
N HIS A 128 2.15 -8.39 16.97
CA HIS A 128 3.33 -8.23 16.11
C HIS A 128 3.15 -7.36 14.85
N GLY A 129 2.10 -6.51 14.81
CA GLY A 129 1.76 -5.66 13.65
C GLY A 129 2.92 -4.84 13.08
N PRO A 130 3.76 -4.15 13.90
CA PRO A 130 4.94 -3.46 13.41
C PRO A 130 5.92 -4.36 12.65
N ALA A 131 6.14 -5.60 13.12
CA ALA A 131 7.00 -6.57 12.46
C ALA A 131 6.39 -7.04 11.12
N LEU A 132 5.07 -7.25 11.09
CA LEU A 132 4.36 -7.62 9.86
C LEU A 132 4.45 -6.52 8.80
N LEU A 133 4.28 -5.26 9.17
CA LEU A 133 4.44 -4.14 8.25
C LEU A 133 5.88 -3.97 7.79
N LEU A 134 6.86 -4.18 8.67
CA LEU A 134 8.27 -4.18 8.28
C LEU A 134 8.55 -5.26 7.24
N LEU A 135 8.05 -6.48 7.46
CA LEU A 135 8.16 -7.57 6.48
C LEU A 135 7.56 -7.16 5.14
N LEU A 136 6.31 -6.66 5.15
CA LEU A 136 5.60 -6.22 3.95
C LEU A 136 6.42 -5.19 3.15
N PHE A 137 6.90 -4.13 3.80
CA PHE A 137 7.66 -3.08 3.13
C PHE A 137 9.01 -3.59 2.62
N CYS A 138 9.75 -4.35 3.44
CA CYS A 138 11.05 -4.89 3.03
C CYS A 138 10.93 -5.86 1.85
N VAL A 139 9.89 -6.70 1.84
CA VAL A 139 9.63 -7.66 0.75
C VAL A 139 9.32 -6.93 -0.56
N VAL A 140 8.44 -5.93 -0.53
CA VAL A 140 8.08 -5.15 -1.73
C VAL A 140 9.27 -4.34 -2.22
N TRP A 141 9.96 -3.60 -1.34
CA TRP A 141 11.09 -2.77 -1.73
C TRP A 141 12.27 -3.59 -2.27
N SER A 142 12.57 -4.74 -1.65
CA SER A 142 13.65 -5.61 -2.15
C SER A 142 13.30 -6.20 -3.52
N GLY A 143 12.06 -6.57 -3.72
CA GLY A 143 11.56 -7.01 -5.02
C GLY A 143 11.72 -5.94 -6.10
N ASP A 144 11.29 -4.70 -5.82
CA ASP A 144 11.41 -3.58 -6.75
C ASP A 144 12.89 -3.25 -7.07
N VAL A 145 13.75 -3.27 -6.06
CA VAL A 145 15.20 -3.05 -6.24
C VAL A 145 15.80 -4.16 -7.10
N ALA A 146 15.51 -5.42 -6.81
CA ALA A 146 16.00 -6.56 -7.58
C ALA A 146 15.50 -6.51 -9.03
N ALA A 147 14.19 -6.23 -9.23
CA ALA A 147 13.61 -6.07 -10.55
C ALA A 147 14.28 -4.96 -11.36
N LEU A 148 14.56 -3.82 -10.72
CA LEU A 148 15.19 -2.68 -11.37
C LEU A 148 16.62 -2.99 -11.84
N TYR A 149 17.46 -3.54 -10.95
CA TYR A 149 18.87 -3.80 -11.28
C TYR A 149 19.03 -4.96 -12.27
N VAL A 150 18.36 -6.08 -12.04
CA VAL A 150 18.44 -7.24 -12.93
C VAL A 150 17.73 -6.95 -14.25
N GLY A 151 16.57 -6.29 -14.22
CA GLY A 151 15.84 -5.92 -15.43
C GLY A 151 16.63 -4.96 -16.34
N ARG A 152 17.46 -4.07 -15.76
CA ARG A 152 18.32 -3.18 -16.52
C ARG A 152 19.59 -3.85 -17.06
N SER A 153 20.20 -4.74 -16.27
CA SER A 153 21.48 -5.36 -16.62
C SER A 153 21.33 -6.63 -17.47
N LEU A 154 20.31 -7.45 -17.19
CA LEU A 154 20.12 -8.76 -17.79
C LEU A 154 18.80 -8.89 -18.57
N GLY A 155 17.91 -7.89 -18.51
CA GLY A 155 16.59 -7.92 -19.13
C GLY A 155 16.65 -8.00 -20.63
N ARG A 156 16.10 -9.06 -21.21
CA ARG A 156 16.04 -9.29 -22.66
C ARG A 156 14.62 -9.35 -23.18
N ARG A 157 13.71 -10.01 -22.44
CA ARG A 157 12.33 -10.24 -22.86
C ARG A 157 11.38 -9.27 -22.16
N LYS A 158 10.65 -8.47 -22.92
CA LYS A 158 9.65 -7.55 -22.36
C LYS A 158 8.46 -8.29 -21.78
N LEU A 159 8.02 -7.92 -20.56
CA LEU A 159 6.88 -8.52 -19.88
C LEU A 159 5.55 -8.02 -20.45
N ALA A 160 5.39 -6.70 -20.51
CA ALA A 160 4.15 -6.05 -20.95
C ALA A 160 4.46 -4.79 -21.79
N PRO A 161 4.85 -4.93 -23.08
CA PRO A 161 5.34 -3.81 -23.90
C PRO A 161 4.38 -2.62 -24.01
N ARG A 162 3.06 -2.89 -24.00
CA ARG A 162 2.02 -1.86 -24.10
C ARG A 162 1.76 -1.09 -22.80
N LEU A 163 1.89 -1.76 -21.65
CA LEU A 163 1.58 -1.19 -20.33
C LEU A 163 2.83 -0.61 -19.67
N SER A 164 3.94 -1.34 -19.76
CA SER A 164 5.21 -0.95 -19.15
C SER A 164 6.38 -1.41 -20.04
N PRO A 165 6.88 -0.54 -20.94
CA PRO A 165 7.93 -0.90 -21.91
C PRO A 165 9.27 -1.23 -21.25
N ASN A 166 9.46 -0.86 -19.98
CA ASN A 166 10.71 -1.10 -19.25
C ASN A 166 10.69 -2.40 -18.41
N LYS A 167 9.53 -3.02 -18.18
CA LYS A 167 9.45 -4.28 -17.43
C LYS A 167 9.89 -5.46 -18.28
N THR A 168 10.69 -6.38 -17.67
CA THR A 168 11.23 -7.57 -18.29
C THR A 168 10.89 -8.82 -17.46
N TRP A 169 10.84 -10.00 -18.10
CA TRP A 169 10.63 -11.27 -17.41
C TRP A 169 11.76 -11.59 -16.43
N GLU A 170 12.99 -11.31 -16.82
CA GLU A 170 14.17 -11.50 -15.97
C GLU A 170 14.10 -10.62 -14.72
N GLY A 171 13.64 -9.37 -14.89
CA GLY A 171 13.40 -8.47 -13.77
C GLY A 171 12.29 -8.95 -12.84
N SER A 172 11.19 -9.49 -13.40
CA SER A 172 10.08 -10.03 -12.59
C SER A 172 10.50 -11.27 -11.78
N LEU A 173 11.27 -12.18 -12.37
CA LEU A 173 11.83 -13.33 -11.65
C LEU A 173 12.82 -12.88 -10.55
N ALA A 174 13.62 -11.87 -10.83
CA ALA A 174 14.53 -11.29 -9.84
C ALA A 174 13.78 -10.62 -8.68
N SER A 175 12.62 -10.00 -8.96
CA SER A 175 11.73 -9.46 -7.91
C SER A 175 11.36 -10.54 -6.90
N ILE A 176 10.85 -11.66 -7.38
CA ILE A 176 10.49 -12.80 -6.53
C ILE A 176 11.72 -13.31 -5.76
N GLY A 177 12.86 -13.48 -6.44
CA GLY A 177 14.10 -13.92 -5.80
C GLY A 177 14.58 -12.98 -4.68
N GLY A 178 14.58 -11.68 -4.94
CA GLY A 178 14.95 -10.66 -3.95
C GLY A 178 14.04 -10.66 -2.73
N SER A 179 12.74 -10.77 -2.96
CA SER A 179 11.73 -10.84 -1.90
C SER A 179 11.86 -12.09 -1.04
N LEU A 180 12.10 -13.26 -1.66
CA LEU A 180 12.34 -14.51 -0.93
C LEU A 180 13.59 -14.43 -0.05
N ILE A 181 14.69 -13.88 -0.58
CA ILE A 181 15.94 -13.70 0.19
C ILE A 181 15.69 -12.82 1.42
N VAL A 182 15.04 -11.67 1.24
CA VAL A 182 14.77 -10.75 2.35
C VAL A 182 13.81 -11.35 3.37
N THR A 183 12.79 -12.09 2.92
CA THR A 183 11.89 -12.83 3.81
C THR A 183 12.64 -13.81 4.69
N VAL A 184 13.52 -14.64 4.10
CA VAL A 184 14.36 -15.58 4.84
C VAL A 184 15.25 -14.85 5.85
N LEU A 185 15.91 -13.77 5.42
CA LEU A 185 16.79 -12.99 6.30
C LEU A 185 16.03 -12.39 7.50
N LEU A 186 14.83 -11.86 7.29
CA LEU A 186 14.00 -11.29 8.37
C LEU A 186 13.51 -12.36 9.35
N ILE A 187 13.13 -13.55 8.86
CA ILE A 187 12.73 -14.66 9.73
C ILE A 187 13.93 -15.15 10.55
N LEU A 188 15.09 -15.32 9.94
CA LEU A 188 16.31 -15.72 10.65
C LEU A 188 16.72 -14.68 11.69
N LEU A 189 16.62 -13.39 11.34
CA LEU A 189 16.88 -12.29 12.27
C LEU A 189 15.92 -12.33 13.47
N ALA A 190 14.62 -12.52 13.22
CA ALA A 190 13.62 -12.64 14.27
C ALA A 190 13.91 -13.83 15.21
N GLN A 191 14.23 -14.99 14.65
CA GLN A 191 14.61 -16.17 15.44
C GLN A 191 15.90 -15.95 16.25
N TRP A 192 16.86 -15.25 15.68
CA TRP A 192 18.10 -14.90 16.39
C TRP A 192 17.80 -13.95 17.56
N MET A 193 16.96 -12.90 17.33
CA MET A 193 16.54 -11.97 18.38
C MET A 193 15.81 -12.69 19.51
N GLN A 194 14.87 -13.58 19.18
CA GLN A 194 14.13 -14.37 20.17
C GLN A 194 15.06 -15.25 21.02
N ARG A 195 16.06 -15.92 20.42
CA ARG A 195 17.06 -16.73 21.14
C ARG A 195 17.88 -15.91 22.13
N HIS A 196 18.07 -14.61 21.87
CA HIS A 196 18.83 -13.71 22.74
C HIS A 196 17.94 -12.87 23.66
N ASN A 197 16.62 -13.17 23.74
CA ASN A 197 15.64 -12.42 24.51
C ASN A 197 15.60 -10.92 24.16
N LEU A 198 15.87 -10.57 22.90
CA LEU A 198 15.79 -9.22 22.41
C LEU A 198 14.35 -8.94 21.95
N PRO A 199 13.72 -7.83 22.40
CA PRO A 199 12.40 -7.44 21.89
C PRO A 199 12.48 -6.97 20.45
N GLY A 200 11.43 -7.16 19.67
CA GLY A 200 11.30 -6.53 18.35
C GLY A 200 10.55 -7.37 17.34
N LEU A 201 11.21 -8.27 16.64
CA LEU A 201 10.60 -9.00 15.54
C LEU A 201 10.06 -10.36 16.01
N SER A 202 8.82 -10.65 15.66
CA SER A 202 8.22 -11.98 15.77
C SER A 202 7.39 -12.26 14.51
N TYR A 203 7.58 -13.44 13.94
CA TYR A 203 6.84 -13.94 12.80
C TYR A 203 6.31 -15.32 13.13
N ASP A 204 5.04 -15.37 13.58
CA ASP A 204 4.39 -16.62 13.93
C ASP A 204 3.90 -17.34 12.69
N GLY A 205 3.97 -18.67 12.71
CA GLY A 205 3.52 -19.51 11.59
C GLY A 205 4.64 -20.26 10.88
N SER A 206 4.27 -21.00 9.84
CA SER A 206 5.22 -21.78 9.08
C SER A 206 6.00 -20.93 8.07
N TRP A 207 7.25 -21.31 7.82
CA TRP A 207 8.08 -20.69 6.78
C TRP A 207 7.37 -20.62 5.42
N LEU A 208 6.59 -21.65 5.11
CA LEU A 208 5.87 -21.73 3.83
C LEU A 208 4.89 -20.59 3.64
N HIS A 209 4.18 -20.18 4.71
CA HIS A 209 3.24 -19.04 4.62
C HIS A 209 3.96 -17.75 4.25
N TRP A 210 5.10 -17.46 4.87
CA TRP A 210 5.86 -16.24 4.61
C TRP A 210 6.49 -16.23 3.23
N LEU A 211 6.99 -17.38 2.77
CA LEU A 211 7.54 -17.51 1.41
C LEU A 211 6.46 -17.37 0.34
N LEU A 212 5.29 -17.96 0.55
CA LEU A 212 4.14 -17.80 -0.36
C LEU A 212 3.66 -16.35 -0.39
N LEU A 213 3.58 -15.68 0.77
CA LEU A 213 3.25 -14.26 0.84
C LEU A 213 4.25 -13.41 0.04
N ALA A 214 5.55 -13.66 0.18
CA ALA A 214 6.58 -12.93 -0.56
C ALA A 214 6.43 -13.09 -2.08
N VAL A 215 6.08 -14.29 -2.55
CA VAL A 215 5.80 -14.53 -3.98
C VAL A 215 4.56 -13.75 -4.42
N VAL A 216 3.44 -13.87 -3.69
CA VAL A 216 2.17 -13.22 -4.03
C VAL A 216 2.28 -11.70 -4.09
N LEU A 217 3.08 -11.10 -3.20
CA LEU A 217 3.29 -9.65 -3.17
C LEU A 217 4.10 -9.11 -4.36
N ASN A 218 4.79 -9.97 -5.12
CA ASN A 218 5.72 -9.58 -6.20
C ASN A 218 5.36 -10.16 -7.57
N VAL A 219 4.23 -10.85 -7.71
CA VAL A 219 3.67 -11.31 -8.99
C VAL A 219 2.61 -10.32 -9.49
#